data_22598cdc3b198683fd52b054b9562b77
#
_entry.id   22598cdc3b198683fd52b054b9562b77
#
_cell.length_a   1.000
_cell.length_b   1.000
_cell.length_c   1.000
_cell.angle_alpha   90.00
_cell.angle_beta   90.00
_cell.angle_gamma   90.00
#
_symmetry.space_group_name_H-M   'P 1'
#
loop_
_entity.id
_entity.type
_entity.pdbx_description
1 polymer ?
#
loop_
_entity_poly.entity_id
_entity_poly.type
_entity_poly.pdbx_seq_one_letter_code
_entity_poly.pdbx_strand_id
1 'polypeptide(L)'
;MTQYSILDLVRIRDSGNAKISLNNARDLARHAEQWGYTRFWMAEHHNMPGIASAATSVAIGHVAEGTDKIRVGAGGIMLPNHSPLVIAEQFGTLDALFPGRIDLGLGRAP
;
A
#
# COMPACT_ATOMS: atom_id res chain seq x y z
N MET A 1 -14.37 18.78 -8.94
CA MET A 1 -14.91 17.56 -8.30
C MET A 1 -13.94 17.09 -7.21
N THR A 2 -14.47 16.71 -6.07
CA THR A 2 -13.65 16.22 -4.97
C THR A 2 -13.08 14.84 -5.30
N GLN A 3 -11.79 14.67 -5.05
CA GLN A 3 -11.12 13.39 -5.19
C GLN A 3 -11.06 12.68 -3.84
N TYR A 4 -11.23 11.38 -3.85
CA TYR A 4 -11.23 10.56 -2.62
C TYR A 4 -10.13 9.52 -2.67
N SER A 5 -9.58 9.23 -1.51
CA SER A 5 -8.57 8.19 -1.31
C SER A 5 -9.01 7.26 -0.19
N ILE A 6 -8.50 6.02 -0.22
CA ILE A 6 -8.66 5.06 0.86
C ILE A 6 -7.30 4.91 1.56
N LEU A 7 -7.33 4.82 2.88
CA LEU A 7 -6.18 4.39 3.68
C LEU A 7 -6.51 3.04 4.30
N ASP A 8 -5.73 2.03 3.97
CA ASP A 8 -5.94 0.67 4.45
C ASP A 8 -4.77 0.22 5.33
N LEU A 9 -5.10 -0.27 6.52
CA LEU A 9 -4.14 -0.83 7.47
C LEU A 9 -3.91 -2.33 7.25
N VAL A 10 -4.65 -2.94 6.35
CA VAL A 10 -4.61 -4.37 6.05
C VAL A 10 -4.72 -5.20 7.33
N ARG A 11 -5.82 -5.00 8.05
CA ARG A 11 -6.06 -5.68 9.33
C ARG A 11 -6.32 -7.16 9.13
N ILE A 12 -5.74 -7.96 10.00
CA ILE A 12 -5.96 -9.41 10.04
C ILE A 12 -7.08 -9.67 11.03
N ARG A 13 -8.15 -10.32 10.56
CA ARG A 13 -9.30 -10.69 11.41
C ARG A 13 -8.98 -11.94 12.20
N ASP A 14 -9.70 -12.14 13.32
CA ASP A 14 -9.49 -13.27 14.24
C ASP A 14 -9.53 -14.62 13.54
N SER A 15 -10.42 -14.80 12.56
CA SER A 15 -10.56 -16.05 11.81
C SER A 15 -9.77 -16.07 10.51
N GLY A 16 -8.94 -15.06 10.26
CA GLY A 16 -8.21 -14.90 9.01
C GLY A 16 -6.70 -15.06 9.17
N ASN A 17 -5.99 -14.68 8.11
CA ASN A 17 -4.53 -14.64 8.09
C ASN A 17 -4.06 -13.51 7.17
N ALA A 18 -2.75 -13.29 7.10
CA ALA A 18 -2.17 -12.22 6.30
C ALA A 18 -2.51 -12.36 4.81
N LYS A 19 -2.47 -13.58 4.27
CA LYS A 19 -2.79 -13.82 2.87
C LYS A 19 -4.21 -13.37 2.52
N ILE A 20 -5.19 -13.74 3.35
CA ILE A 20 -6.58 -13.35 3.15
C ILE A 20 -6.71 -11.83 3.19
N SER A 21 -6.09 -11.18 4.18
CA SER A 21 -6.18 -9.73 4.34
C SER A 21 -5.50 -8.96 3.20
N LEU A 22 -4.36 -9.44 2.71
CA LEU A 22 -3.68 -8.83 1.56
C LEU A 22 -4.50 -9.00 0.28
N ASN A 23 -5.11 -10.16 0.07
CA ASN A 23 -5.98 -10.37 -1.07
C ASN A 23 -7.26 -9.53 -0.97
N ASN A 24 -7.79 -9.33 0.24
CA ASN A 24 -8.94 -8.45 0.46
C ASN A 24 -8.56 -6.99 0.16
N ALA A 25 -7.36 -6.56 0.52
CA ALA A 25 -6.89 -5.22 0.19
C ALA A 25 -6.83 -5.00 -1.33
N ARG A 26 -6.31 -5.98 -2.08
CA ARG A 26 -6.29 -5.92 -3.54
C ARG A 26 -7.71 -5.87 -4.11
N ASP A 27 -8.60 -6.67 -3.58
CA ASP A 27 -10.00 -6.69 -4.02
C ASP A 27 -10.69 -5.36 -3.73
N LEU A 28 -10.46 -4.79 -2.55
CA LEU A 28 -10.99 -3.47 -2.21
C LEU A 28 -10.47 -2.39 -3.17
N ALA A 29 -9.18 -2.42 -3.49
CA ALA A 29 -8.59 -1.47 -4.43
C ALA A 29 -9.20 -1.59 -5.83
N ARG A 30 -9.49 -2.80 -6.28
CA ARG A 30 -10.19 -3.03 -7.57
C ARG A 30 -11.57 -2.40 -7.57
N HIS A 31 -12.32 -2.56 -6.49
CA HIS A 31 -13.65 -1.94 -6.36
C HIS A 31 -13.54 -0.41 -6.26
N ALA A 32 -12.59 0.09 -5.47
CA ALA A 32 -12.36 1.51 -5.33
C ALA A 32 -12.02 2.16 -6.68
N GLU A 33 -11.25 1.49 -7.51
CA GLU A 33 -10.95 1.92 -8.86
C GLU A 33 -12.21 2.08 -9.71
N GLN A 34 -13.11 1.09 -9.63
CA GLN A 34 -14.40 1.12 -10.33
C GLN A 34 -15.29 2.25 -9.82
N TRP A 35 -15.20 2.58 -8.53
CA TRP A 35 -15.98 3.65 -7.90
C TRP A 35 -15.40 5.03 -8.10
N GLY A 36 -14.28 5.14 -8.80
CA GLY A 36 -13.67 6.43 -9.12
C GLY A 36 -12.76 7.01 -8.05
N TYR A 37 -12.32 6.22 -7.08
CA TYR A 37 -11.32 6.67 -6.11
C TYR A 37 -9.99 6.92 -6.81
N THR A 38 -9.29 7.98 -6.37
CA THR A 38 -8.04 8.42 -7.00
C THR A 38 -6.86 7.57 -6.52
N ARG A 39 -6.83 7.22 -5.22
CA ARG A 39 -5.65 6.65 -4.61
C ARG A 39 -6.00 5.67 -3.50
N PHE A 40 -5.18 4.64 -3.39
CA PHE A 40 -5.23 3.65 -2.33
C PHE A 40 -3.91 3.71 -1.56
N TRP A 41 -3.98 4.17 -0.31
CA TRP A 41 -2.83 4.28 0.58
C TRP A 41 -2.74 3.07 1.48
N MET A 42 -1.52 2.55 1.67
CA MET A 42 -1.24 1.48 2.62
C MET A 42 -0.30 1.99 3.70
N ALA A 43 -0.60 1.63 4.96
CA ALA A 43 0.16 2.11 6.10
C ALA A 43 1.25 1.12 6.50
N GLU A 44 2.41 1.64 6.90
CA GLU A 44 3.49 0.83 7.47
C GLU A 44 3.36 0.81 8.98
N HIS A 45 3.12 -0.38 9.54
CA HIS A 45 3.13 -0.60 10.99
C HIS A 45 3.93 -1.86 11.30
N HIS A 46 4.73 -1.81 12.35
CA HIS A 46 5.64 -2.88 12.71
C HIS A 46 5.29 -3.52 14.03
N ASN A 47 5.67 -4.78 14.18
CA ASN A 47 5.50 -5.55 15.41
C ASN A 47 4.05 -5.60 15.89
N MET A 48 3.11 -5.63 14.96
CA MET A 48 1.67 -5.70 15.22
C MET A 48 1.11 -6.93 14.51
N PRO A 49 0.80 -8.01 15.25
CA PRO A 49 0.32 -9.25 14.61
C PRO A 49 -1.00 -9.09 13.88
N GLY A 50 -1.77 -8.05 14.18
CA GLY A 50 -3.04 -7.76 13.54
C GLY A 50 -2.96 -6.93 12.27
N ILE A 51 -1.76 -6.61 11.76
CA ILE A 51 -1.59 -5.78 10.56
C ILE A 51 -0.63 -6.47 9.59
N ALA A 52 -1.05 -6.61 8.33
CA ALA A 52 -0.30 -7.36 7.32
C ALA A 52 0.53 -6.49 6.38
N SER A 53 0.56 -5.16 6.55
CA SER A 53 1.24 -4.25 5.62
C SER A 53 2.60 -3.76 6.11
N ALA A 54 3.25 -4.50 7.02
CA ALA A 54 4.57 -4.10 7.55
C ALA A 54 5.62 -3.94 6.44
N ALA A 55 5.69 -4.88 5.51
CA ALA A 55 6.54 -4.77 4.32
C ALA A 55 5.75 -4.03 3.24
N THR A 56 5.61 -2.74 3.41
CA THR A 56 4.64 -1.94 2.67
C THR A 56 4.89 -1.92 1.17
N SER A 57 6.15 -1.83 0.74
CA SER A 57 6.46 -1.86 -0.70
C SER A 57 6.04 -3.17 -1.37
N VAL A 58 6.21 -4.29 -0.67
CA VAL A 58 5.77 -5.60 -1.17
C VAL A 58 4.26 -5.66 -1.28
N ALA A 59 3.55 -5.18 -0.26
CA ALA A 59 2.10 -5.13 -0.25
C ALA A 59 1.55 -4.22 -1.36
N ILE A 60 2.20 -3.08 -1.62
CA ILE A 60 1.85 -2.18 -2.72
C ILE A 60 1.92 -2.90 -4.06
N GLY A 61 2.99 -3.66 -4.31
CA GLY A 61 3.14 -4.43 -5.55
C GLY A 61 2.00 -5.42 -5.74
N HIS A 62 1.59 -6.08 -4.68
CA HIS A 62 0.49 -7.04 -4.73
C HIS A 62 -0.84 -6.37 -5.09
N VAL A 63 -1.12 -5.22 -4.50
CA VAL A 63 -2.34 -4.46 -4.77
C VAL A 63 -2.33 -3.87 -6.18
N ALA A 64 -1.21 -3.26 -6.57
CA ALA A 64 -1.08 -2.63 -7.88
C ALA A 64 -1.21 -3.63 -9.03
N GLU A 65 -0.69 -4.85 -8.85
CA GLU A 65 -0.81 -5.92 -9.86
C GLU A 65 -2.27 -6.30 -10.13
N GLY A 66 -3.14 -6.14 -9.17
CA GLY A 66 -4.57 -6.44 -9.31
C GLY A 66 -5.43 -5.28 -9.78
N THR A 67 -4.84 -4.14 -10.11
CA THR A 67 -5.54 -2.91 -10.52
C THR A 67 -4.93 -2.35 -11.80
N ASP A 68 -5.64 -1.42 -12.46
CA ASP A 68 -5.20 -0.89 -13.76
C ASP A 68 -4.92 0.62 -13.74
N LYS A 69 -5.68 1.40 -12.98
CA LYS A 69 -5.65 2.87 -13.07
C LYS A 69 -5.43 3.57 -11.74
N ILE A 70 -5.96 3.03 -10.65
CA ILE A 70 -5.88 3.68 -9.34
C ILE A 70 -4.41 3.81 -8.92
N ARG A 71 -4.07 4.95 -8.32
CA ARG A 71 -2.75 5.14 -7.75
C ARG A 71 -2.65 4.33 -6.46
N VAL A 72 -1.50 3.72 -6.22
CA VAL A 72 -1.24 2.93 -5.01
C VAL A 72 0.03 3.47 -4.36
N GLY A 73 -0.01 3.69 -3.06
CA GLY A 73 1.13 4.29 -2.39
C GLY A 73 1.23 3.95 -0.92
N ALA A 74 2.34 4.37 -0.33
CA ALA A 74 2.58 4.27 1.10
C ALA A 74 2.16 5.55 1.79
N GLY A 75 1.29 5.43 2.76
CA GLY A 75 0.86 6.57 3.55
C GLY A 75 1.09 6.36 5.03
N GLY A 76 2.36 6.38 5.45
CA GLY A 76 3.62 6.57 4.73
C GLY A 76 4.67 5.55 5.12
N ILE A 77 5.76 5.58 4.41
CA ILE A 77 6.96 4.82 4.79
C ILE A 77 7.61 5.49 6.00
N MET A 78 7.88 4.71 7.03
CA MET A 78 8.58 5.18 8.23
C MET A 78 10.08 5.23 7.97
N LEU A 79 10.51 6.28 7.27
CA LEU A 79 11.87 6.38 6.75
C LEU A 79 12.97 6.17 7.78
N PRO A 80 12.84 6.59 9.05
CA PRO A 80 13.87 6.30 10.05
C PRO A 80 14.18 4.82 10.27
N ASN A 81 13.28 3.93 9.86
CA ASN A 81 13.47 2.48 9.99
C ASN A 81 14.17 1.86 8.77
N HIS A 82 14.54 2.67 7.78
CA HIS A 82 15.02 2.18 6.49
C HIS A 82 16.28 2.90 6.03
N SER A 83 17.03 2.25 5.13
CA SER A 83 17.99 2.95 4.30
C SER A 83 17.26 3.77 3.24
N PRO A 84 17.48 5.08 3.14
CA PRO A 84 16.82 5.87 2.10
C PRO A 84 17.10 5.37 0.68
N LEU A 85 18.31 4.88 0.41
CA LEU A 85 18.65 4.31 -0.90
C LEU A 85 17.77 3.10 -1.22
N VAL A 86 17.59 2.20 -0.25
CA VAL A 86 16.79 0.99 -0.45
C VAL A 86 15.33 1.36 -0.74
N ILE A 87 14.78 2.32 -0.01
CA ILE A 87 13.41 2.80 -0.25
C ILE A 87 13.30 3.41 -1.65
N ALA A 88 14.25 4.24 -2.05
CA ALA A 88 14.26 4.81 -3.40
C ALA A 88 14.28 3.72 -4.47
N GLU A 89 15.08 2.68 -4.27
CA GLU A 89 15.16 1.56 -5.22
C GLU A 89 13.87 0.75 -5.27
N GLN A 90 13.26 0.48 -4.11
CA GLN A 90 11.99 -0.26 -4.06
C GLN A 90 10.87 0.49 -4.79
N PHE A 91 10.73 1.77 -4.51
CA PHE A 91 9.67 2.59 -5.14
C PHE A 91 9.97 2.90 -6.60
N GLY A 92 11.24 3.04 -6.96
CA GLY A 92 11.65 3.13 -8.36
C GLY A 92 11.30 1.86 -9.14
N THR A 93 11.50 0.70 -8.53
CA THR A 93 11.13 -0.59 -9.13
C THR A 93 9.61 -0.71 -9.28
N LEU A 94 8.86 -0.30 -8.26
CA LEU A 94 7.40 -0.26 -8.35
C LEU A 94 6.93 0.64 -9.47
N ASP A 95 7.52 1.83 -9.61
CA ASP A 95 7.15 2.75 -10.69
C ASP A 95 7.51 2.18 -12.07
N ALA A 96 8.61 1.44 -12.19
CA ALA A 96 8.96 0.75 -13.42
C ALA A 96 7.93 -0.32 -13.80
N LEU A 97 7.38 -1.03 -12.81
CA LEU A 97 6.36 -2.07 -13.03
C LEU A 97 4.97 -1.46 -13.28
N PHE A 98 4.66 -0.36 -12.62
CA PHE A 98 3.34 0.29 -12.66
C PHE A 98 3.50 1.78 -12.97
N PRO A 99 3.91 2.13 -14.20
CA PRO A 99 4.29 3.52 -14.52
C PRO A 99 3.19 4.53 -14.21
N GLY A 100 3.57 5.60 -13.51
CA GLY A 100 2.68 6.72 -13.23
C GLY A 100 1.60 6.45 -12.18
N ARG A 101 1.66 5.34 -11.45
CA ARG A 101 0.64 4.95 -10.48
C ARG A 101 1.13 4.81 -9.05
N ILE A 102 2.41 5.03 -8.79
CA ILE A 102 3.01 4.76 -7.49
C ILE A 102 3.27 6.07 -6.74
N ASP A 103 2.89 6.11 -5.47
CA ASP A 103 3.13 7.26 -4.60
C ASP A 103 3.96 6.85 -3.39
N LEU A 104 4.96 7.65 -3.06
CA LEU A 104 5.77 7.49 -1.86
C LEU A 104 5.48 8.61 -0.88
N GLY A 105 4.67 8.33 0.14
CA GLY A 105 4.53 9.20 1.28
C GLY A 105 5.57 8.82 2.33
N LEU A 106 6.13 9.80 3.01
CA LEU A 106 7.11 9.59 4.07
C LEU A 106 6.54 9.99 5.42
N GLY A 107 6.89 9.22 6.46
CA GLY A 107 6.50 9.49 7.81
C GLY A 107 7.65 9.30 8.78
N ARG A 108 7.42 9.68 10.04
CA ARG A 108 8.36 9.44 11.13
C ARG A 108 7.95 8.17 11.87
N ALA A 109 8.94 7.41 12.29
CA ALA A 109 8.70 6.35 13.27
C ALA A 109 8.60 6.99 14.67
N PRO A 110 7.68 6.50 15.54
CA PRO A 110 7.58 6.96 16.92
C PRO A 110 8.85 6.70 17.71
#